data_b7e21b2da075a96b74dc94557fda97d5
#
_entry.id   b7e21b2da075a96b74dc94557fda97d5
#
_cell.length_a   1.000
_cell.length_b   1.000
_cell.length_c   1.000
_cell.angle_alpha   90.00
_cell.angle_beta   90.00
_cell.angle_gamma   90.00
#
_symmetry.space_group_name_H-M   'P 1'
#
loop_
_entity.id
_entity.type
_entity.pdbx_description
1 polymer ?
#
loop_
_entity_poly.entity_id
_entity_poly.type
_entity_poly.pdbx_seq_one_letter_code
_entity_poly.pdbx_strand_id
1 'polypeptide(L)'
;MPGATPYQAVEAFLAPIERALAFLGTGKVVVSPRGRTDTSKTHSWSLNAGEGIVLRGRAAGSRFLAAMHYRIIPTDPEKYDVEQGRWRVTTSAYLYEFRTPDNAKLWAMHWHPTGRSHATFPHLHLYTVRPDGHFVTPRQTLESAVQWCIEMGAEPRNPQWRSVLAESEGIHQLYRSWSEGPPSPPADR
;
A
#
# COMPACT_ATOMS: atom_id res chain seq x y z
N MET A 1 -5.54 -11.90 3.27
CA MET A 1 -6.17 -13.14 3.70
C MET A 1 -7.57 -13.21 3.10
N PRO A 2 -8.01 -14.38 2.66
CA PRO A 2 -9.40 -14.56 2.26
C PRO A 2 -10.37 -14.38 3.44
N GLY A 3 -11.64 -14.09 3.13
CA GLY A 3 -12.72 -14.00 4.11
C GLY A 3 -13.98 -14.67 3.59
N ALA A 4 -14.83 -15.17 4.48
CA ALA A 4 -16.11 -15.77 4.09
C ALA A 4 -17.08 -14.75 3.47
N THR A 5 -16.93 -13.47 3.83
CA THR A 5 -17.68 -12.35 3.27
C THR A 5 -16.75 -11.28 2.71
N PRO A 6 -17.22 -10.39 1.80
CA PRO A 6 -16.45 -9.23 1.36
C PRO A 6 -15.91 -8.38 2.52
N TYR A 7 -16.73 -8.14 3.53
CA TYR A 7 -16.36 -7.38 4.72
C TYR A 7 -15.16 -8.02 5.45
N GLN A 8 -15.23 -9.32 5.72
CA GLN A 8 -14.15 -10.04 6.40
C GLN A 8 -12.85 -10.05 5.59
N ALA A 9 -12.94 -10.17 4.27
CA ALA A 9 -11.77 -10.10 3.40
C ALA A 9 -11.10 -8.73 3.48
N VAL A 10 -11.88 -7.63 3.51
CA VAL A 10 -11.33 -6.28 3.64
C VAL A 10 -10.75 -6.02 5.03
N GLU A 11 -11.41 -6.45 6.10
CA GLU A 11 -10.85 -6.32 7.45
C GLU A 11 -9.52 -7.09 7.59
N ALA A 12 -9.47 -8.31 7.07
CA ALA A 12 -8.23 -9.11 7.05
C ALA A 12 -7.12 -8.47 6.20
N PHE A 13 -7.47 -7.73 5.16
CA PHE A 13 -6.54 -6.95 4.35
C PHE A 13 -6.05 -5.69 5.06
N LEU A 14 -6.93 -4.97 5.75
CA LEU A 14 -6.58 -3.71 6.41
C LEU A 14 -5.82 -3.90 7.73
N ALA A 15 -6.10 -4.95 8.48
CA ALA A 15 -5.49 -5.16 9.80
C ALA A 15 -3.94 -5.14 9.80
N PRO A 16 -3.23 -5.83 8.91
CA PRO A 16 -1.78 -5.73 8.84
C PRO A 16 -1.29 -4.35 8.34
N ILE A 17 -2.05 -3.67 7.48
CA ILE A 17 -1.77 -2.29 7.05
C ILE A 17 -1.80 -1.33 8.25
N GLU A 18 -2.85 -1.41 9.05
CA GLU A 18 -3.01 -0.59 10.26
C GLU A 18 -1.89 -0.87 11.28
N ARG A 19 -1.49 -2.13 11.46
CA ARG A 19 -0.36 -2.51 12.31
C ARG A 19 0.96 -1.91 11.82
N ALA A 20 1.23 -1.96 10.52
CA ALA A 20 2.43 -1.37 9.94
C ALA A 20 2.47 0.15 10.13
N LEU A 21 1.36 0.83 9.86
CA LEU A 21 1.24 2.29 10.03
C LEU A 21 1.39 2.73 11.49
N ALA A 22 0.96 1.91 12.45
CA ALA A 22 1.04 2.21 13.88
C ALA A 22 2.49 2.40 14.36
N PHE A 23 3.50 1.88 13.66
CA PHE A 23 4.91 2.14 13.99
C PHE A 23 5.32 3.59 13.74
N LEU A 24 4.75 4.25 12.75
CA LEU A 24 5.09 5.64 12.43
C LEU A 24 4.33 6.64 13.31
N GLY A 25 3.12 6.30 13.74
CA GLY A 25 2.32 7.24 14.52
C GLY A 25 0.87 6.82 14.68
N THR A 26 0.06 7.73 15.23
CA THR A 26 -1.39 7.54 15.27
C THR A 26 -1.96 7.91 13.91
N GLY A 27 -2.52 6.94 13.23
CA GLY A 27 -3.15 7.11 11.93
C GLY A 27 -4.43 6.29 11.82
N LYS A 28 -5.38 6.79 11.04
CA LYS A 28 -6.63 6.10 10.73
C LYS A 28 -6.65 5.77 9.25
N VAL A 29 -6.89 4.51 8.92
CA VAL A 29 -7.18 4.08 7.55
C VAL A 29 -8.63 4.45 7.23
N VAL A 30 -8.81 5.41 6.34
CA VAL A 30 -10.13 5.89 5.90
C VAL A 30 -10.47 5.23 4.58
N VAL A 31 -11.51 4.41 4.60
CA VAL A 31 -11.97 3.64 3.44
C VAL A 31 -13.07 4.41 2.72
N SER A 32 -13.06 4.38 1.39
CA SER A 32 -14.10 4.98 0.56
C SER A 32 -15.50 4.38 0.86
N PRO A 33 -16.58 5.12 0.62
CA PRO A 33 -17.94 4.64 0.86
C PRO A 33 -18.21 3.27 0.21
N ARG A 34 -18.80 2.35 0.98
CA ARG A 34 -19.04 0.95 0.62
C ARG A 34 -17.78 0.10 0.35
N GLY A 35 -16.59 0.64 0.57
CA GLY A 35 -15.33 -0.06 0.27
C GLY A 35 -15.14 -1.38 1.01
N ARG A 36 -15.91 -1.66 2.05
CA ARG A 36 -15.86 -2.95 2.78
C ARG A 36 -16.81 -4.03 2.23
N THR A 37 -17.74 -3.69 1.35
CA THR A 37 -18.80 -4.64 0.97
C THR A 37 -19.13 -4.68 -0.51
N ASP A 38 -18.89 -3.61 -1.26
CA ASP A 38 -19.23 -3.52 -2.67
C ASP A 38 -18.15 -4.18 -3.54
N THR A 39 -18.51 -5.24 -4.23
CA THR A 39 -17.61 -6.04 -5.08
C THR A 39 -17.62 -5.58 -6.55
N SER A 40 -18.50 -4.62 -6.91
CA SER A 40 -18.75 -4.25 -8.31
C SER A 40 -17.72 -3.24 -8.87
N LYS A 41 -16.96 -2.54 -8.01
CA LYS A 41 -16.06 -1.46 -8.43
C LYS A 41 -14.75 -1.45 -7.67
N THR A 42 -13.86 -0.56 -8.09
CA THR A 42 -12.61 -0.24 -7.37
C THR A 42 -12.92 0.68 -6.20
N HIS A 43 -12.31 0.38 -5.07
CA HIS A 43 -12.34 1.17 -3.84
C HIS A 43 -10.97 1.73 -3.52
N SER A 44 -10.93 2.62 -2.53
CA SER A 44 -9.67 3.17 -2.03
C SER A 44 -9.66 3.23 -0.51
N TRP A 45 -8.47 3.25 0.04
CA TRP A 45 -8.24 3.77 1.37
C TRP A 45 -7.14 4.84 1.32
N SER A 46 -7.16 5.74 2.29
CA SER A 46 -6.12 6.74 2.50
C SER A 46 -5.84 6.92 3.99
N LEU A 47 -4.60 7.26 4.30
CA LEU A 47 -4.15 7.53 5.66
C LEU A 47 -4.63 8.92 6.11
N ASN A 48 -5.42 8.96 7.21
CA ASN A 48 -6.01 10.19 7.75
C ASN A 48 -6.71 11.05 6.68
N ALA A 49 -7.52 10.41 5.82
CA ALA A 49 -8.22 11.08 4.71
C ALA A 49 -7.29 11.87 3.75
N GLY A 50 -6.02 11.47 3.64
CA GLY A 50 -5.03 12.11 2.78
C GLY A 50 -4.06 13.05 3.51
N GLU A 51 -4.27 13.33 4.81
CA GLU A 51 -3.39 14.18 5.62
C GLU A 51 -2.07 13.48 6.02
N GLY A 52 -2.04 12.16 5.99
CA GLY A 52 -0.87 11.36 6.36
C GLY A 52 -0.60 11.37 7.87
N ILE A 53 0.61 10.91 8.24
CA ILE A 53 1.12 10.88 9.63
C ILE A 53 2.31 11.84 9.74
N VAL A 54 2.31 12.69 10.75
CA VAL A 54 3.48 13.50 11.13
C VAL A 54 4.47 12.60 11.86
N LEU A 55 5.70 12.56 11.37
CA LEU A 55 6.76 11.72 11.87
C LEU A 55 7.48 12.34 13.07
N ARG A 56 8.17 11.51 13.85
CA ARG A 56 8.98 11.88 15.04
C ARG A 56 10.43 11.44 14.84
N GLY A 57 11.27 11.69 15.83
CA GLY A 57 12.68 11.38 15.80
C GLY A 57 13.47 12.38 14.95
N ARG A 58 14.47 11.93 14.20
CA ARG A 58 15.25 12.78 13.29
C ARG A 58 14.45 13.29 12.10
N ALA A 59 13.37 12.60 11.74
CA ALA A 59 12.42 13.01 10.70
C ALA A 59 11.26 13.86 11.24
N ALA A 60 11.42 14.47 12.44
CA ALA A 60 10.35 15.22 13.08
C ALA A 60 9.81 16.34 12.18
N GLY A 61 8.46 16.44 12.14
CA GLY A 61 7.76 17.40 11.29
C GLY A 61 7.53 16.92 9.83
N SER A 62 8.32 15.96 9.35
CA SER A 62 8.07 15.32 8.06
C SER A 62 6.75 14.54 8.09
N ARG A 63 6.18 14.27 6.90
CA ARG A 63 4.91 13.53 6.77
C ARG A 63 5.08 12.29 5.90
N PHE A 64 4.43 11.22 6.32
CA PHE A 64 4.21 10.05 5.50
C PHE A 64 2.76 10.00 5.05
N LEU A 65 2.53 9.97 3.74
CA LEU A 65 1.24 9.81 3.10
C LEU A 65 1.15 8.41 2.48
N ALA A 66 -0.02 7.80 2.61
CA ALA A 66 -0.27 6.50 1.97
C ALA A 66 -1.72 6.42 1.49
N ALA A 67 -1.88 5.88 0.30
CA ALA A 67 -3.18 5.59 -0.28
C ALA A 67 -3.06 4.35 -1.19
N MET A 68 -4.15 3.62 -1.34
CA MET A 68 -4.19 2.44 -2.18
C MET A 68 -5.57 2.28 -2.81
N HIS A 69 -5.59 1.84 -4.05
CA HIS A 69 -6.81 1.35 -4.70
C HIS A 69 -6.83 -0.17 -4.66
N TYR A 70 -8.02 -0.72 -4.47
CA TYR A 70 -8.21 -2.17 -4.39
C TYR A 70 -9.59 -2.59 -4.90
N ARG A 71 -9.70 -3.87 -5.21
CA ARG A 71 -10.96 -4.53 -5.55
C ARG A 71 -11.19 -5.70 -4.62
N ILE A 72 -12.45 -5.98 -4.35
CA ILE A 72 -12.88 -7.19 -3.66
C ILE A 72 -13.28 -8.18 -4.76
N ILE A 73 -12.60 -9.33 -4.82
CA ILE A 73 -12.81 -10.33 -5.86
C ILE A 73 -13.05 -11.72 -5.26
N PRO A 74 -13.72 -12.62 -5.98
CA PRO A 74 -13.80 -14.02 -5.56
C PRO A 74 -12.40 -14.63 -5.41
N THR A 75 -12.26 -15.53 -4.47
CA THR A 75 -11.07 -16.36 -4.33
C THR A 75 -11.05 -17.41 -5.43
N ASP A 76 -9.89 -17.60 -6.05
CA ASP A 76 -9.68 -18.66 -7.05
C ASP A 76 -9.63 -20.01 -6.33
N PRO A 77 -10.61 -20.91 -6.56
CA PRO A 77 -10.68 -22.19 -5.87
C PRO A 77 -9.56 -23.17 -6.29
N GLU A 78 -8.89 -22.92 -7.42
CA GLU A 78 -7.76 -23.75 -7.87
C GLU A 78 -6.47 -23.41 -7.12
N LYS A 79 -6.38 -22.19 -6.57
CA LYS A 79 -5.17 -21.71 -5.86
C LYS A 79 -5.31 -21.68 -4.35
N TYR A 80 -6.52 -21.62 -3.85
CA TYR A 80 -6.79 -21.46 -2.43
C TYR A 80 -7.89 -22.42 -1.99
N ASP A 81 -7.70 -22.98 -0.79
CA ASP A 81 -8.71 -23.82 -0.17
C ASP A 81 -10.00 -23.01 0.09
N VAL A 82 -11.13 -23.56 -0.28
CA VAL A 82 -12.46 -22.94 -0.08
C VAL A 82 -12.74 -22.66 1.42
N GLU A 83 -12.15 -23.44 2.32
CA GLU A 83 -12.24 -23.21 3.77
C GLU A 83 -11.57 -21.91 4.22
N GLN A 84 -10.61 -21.40 3.46
CA GLN A 84 -9.93 -20.14 3.75
C GLN A 84 -10.78 -18.90 3.45
N GLY A 85 -11.88 -19.06 2.72
CA GLY A 85 -12.82 -17.97 2.43
C GLY A 85 -13.05 -17.72 0.94
N ARG A 86 -14.25 -17.20 0.63
CA ARG A 86 -14.74 -16.99 -0.74
C ARG A 86 -14.30 -15.68 -1.36
N TRP A 87 -13.83 -14.74 -0.58
CA TRP A 87 -13.49 -13.38 -1.03
C TRP A 87 -12.08 -13.01 -0.62
N ARG A 88 -11.43 -12.24 -1.48
CA ARG A 88 -10.11 -11.64 -1.19
C ARG A 88 -10.00 -10.23 -1.75
N VAL A 89 -9.01 -9.51 -1.30
CA VAL A 89 -8.69 -8.18 -1.81
C VAL A 89 -7.49 -8.25 -2.74
N THR A 90 -7.59 -7.57 -3.88
CA THR A 90 -6.46 -7.35 -4.80
C THR A 90 -6.17 -5.86 -4.91
N THR A 91 -4.90 -5.48 -4.78
CA THR A 91 -4.43 -4.10 -4.96
C THR A 91 -4.35 -3.78 -6.46
N SER A 92 -4.92 -2.65 -6.86
CA SER A 92 -4.91 -2.17 -8.25
C SER A 92 -4.07 -0.93 -8.48
N ALA A 93 -3.75 -0.16 -7.43
CA ALA A 93 -2.83 0.97 -7.48
C ALA A 93 -2.36 1.34 -6.07
N TYR A 94 -1.25 2.01 -5.94
CA TYR A 94 -0.81 2.60 -4.67
C TYR A 94 0.00 3.87 -4.86
N LEU A 95 0.01 4.68 -3.80
CA LEU A 95 0.85 5.85 -3.59
C LEU A 95 1.37 5.82 -2.15
N TYR A 96 2.69 5.82 -1.98
CA TYR A 96 3.36 6.07 -0.70
C TYR A 96 4.32 7.24 -0.91
N GLU A 97 4.23 8.25 -0.06
CA GLU A 97 4.97 9.50 -0.25
C GLU A 97 5.54 10.00 1.08
N PHE A 98 6.80 10.41 1.06
CA PHE A 98 7.46 11.08 2.17
C PHE A 98 7.65 12.55 1.81
N ARG A 99 7.20 13.43 2.71
CA ARG A 99 7.37 14.87 2.59
C ARG A 99 8.18 15.43 3.74
N THR A 100 8.98 16.42 3.44
CA THR A 100 9.72 17.22 4.42
C THR A 100 8.77 18.12 5.24
N PRO A 101 9.24 18.74 6.35
CA PRO A 101 8.40 19.63 7.16
C PRO A 101 7.81 20.83 6.40
N ASP A 102 8.51 21.33 5.38
CA ASP A 102 8.05 22.38 4.47
C ASP A 102 7.16 21.86 3.33
N ASN A 103 6.72 20.61 3.44
CA ASN A 103 5.80 19.92 2.51
C ASN A 103 6.40 19.62 1.13
N ALA A 104 7.71 19.74 0.94
CA ALA A 104 8.37 19.30 -0.28
C ALA A 104 8.41 17.77 -0.35
N LYS A 105 8.23 17.21 -1.54
CA LYS A 105 8.33 15.76 -1.75
C LYS A 105 9.79 15.34 -1.72
N LEU A 106 10.11 14.32 -0.93
CA LEU A 106 11.44 13.74 -0.87
C LEU A 106 11.52 12.48 -1.74
N TRP A 107 10.58 11.58 -1.55
CA TRP A 107 10.39 10.42 -2.42
C TRP A 107 8.91 10.03 -2.50
N ALA A 108 8.57 9.30 -3.57
CA ALA A 108 7.27 8.65 -3.71
C ALA A 108 7.38 7.31 -4.45
N MET A 109 6.70 6.30 -3.95
CA MET A 109 6.55 4.99 -4.57
C MET A 109 5.15 4.92 -5.18
N HIS A 110 5.09 4.71 -6.49
CA HIS A 110 3.85 4.72 -7.25
C HIS A 110 3.64 3.43 -8.04
N TRP A 111 2.38 3.05 -8.15
CA TRP A 111 1.90 2.15 -9.17
C TRP A 111 0.45 2.52 -9.53
N HIS A 112 0.23 2.83 -10.80
CA HIS A 112 -1.08 3.20 -11.32
C HIS A 112 -1.23 2.72 -12.78
N PRO A 113 -1.51 1.41 -12.99
CA PRO A 113 -1.46 0.78 -14.30
C PRO A 113 -2.48 1.34 -15.31
N THR A 114 -3.54 1.98 -14.83
CA THR A 114 -4.61 2.58 -15.65
C THR A 114 -4.63 4.11 -15.62
N GLY A 115 -3.56 4.74 -15.11
CA GLY A 115 -3.44 6.19 -15.04
C GLY A 115 -3.21 6.86 -16.40
N ARG A 116 -3.30 8.19 -16.44
CA ARG A 116 -2.98 8.99 -17.63
C ARG A 116 -1.47 9.14 -17.89
N SER A 117 -0.64 8.72 -16.95
CA SER A 117 0.81 8.74 -17.09
C SER A 117 1.28 7.63 -18.03
N HIS A 118 2.34 7.91 -18.81
CA HIS A 118 3.04 6.89 -19.59
C HIS A 118 3.73 5.83 -18.71
N ALA A 119 4.01 6.12 -17.43
CA ALA A 119 4.61 5.20 -16.48
C ALA A 119 3.52 4.33 -15.83
N THR A 120 3.12 3.24 -16.50
CA THR A 120 2.13 2.28 -15.99
C THR A 120 2.73 1.18 -15.12
N PHE A 121 4.06 1.08 -15.07
CA PHE A 121 4.83 0.17 -14.24
C PHE A 121 5.04 0.71 -12.81
N PRO A 122 5.35 -0.13 -11.82
CA PRO A 122 5.75 0.33 -10.50
C PRO A 122 7.04 1.12 -10.56
N HIS A 123 7.08 2.29 -9.92
CA HIS A 123 8.23 3.17 -9.97
C HIS A 123 8.41 3.99 -8.70
N LEU A 124 9.62 4.48 -8.54
CA LEU A 124 10.06 5.35 -7.46
C LEU A 124 10.43 6.71 -8.04
N HIS A 125 10.00 7.78 -7.37
CA HIS A 125 10.52 9.13 -7.54
C HIS A 125 11.48 9.46 -6.42
N LEU A 126 12.65 9.99 -6.75
CA LEU A 126 13.62 10.57 -5.82
C LEU A 126 13.77 12.05 -6.19
N TYR A 127 12.95 12.90 -5.60
CA TYR A 127 12.81 14.30 -6.02
C TYR A 127 14.08 15.12 -5.81
N THR A 128 14.93 14.74 -4.86
CA THR A 128 16.22 15.39 -4.62
C THR A 128 17.30 14.96 -5.62
N VAL A 129 17.14 13.82 -6.30
CA VAL A 129 18.10 13.29 -7.27
C VAL A 129 17.69 13.69 -8.69
N ARG A 130 16.43 13.43 -9.03
CA ARG A 130 15.84 13.76 -10.33
C ARG A 130 14.34 13.97 -10.18
N PRO A 131 13.86 15.22 -10.11
CA PRO A 131 12.46 15.53 -9.81
C PRO A 131 11.44 14.83 -10.72
N ASP A 132 11.72 14.73 -12.04
CA ASP A 132 10.84 14.10 -13.03
C ASP A 132 11.23 12.64 -13.34
N GLY A 133 12.15 12.06 -12.56
CA GLY A 133 12.66 10.71 -12.79
C GLY A 133 11.67 9.63 -12.35
N HIS A 134 11.46 8.63 -13.22
CA HIS A 134 10.71 7.41 -12.92
C HIS A 134 11.71 6.26 -12.86
N PHE A 135 12.13 5.90 -11.66
CA PHE A 135 13.02 4.74 -11.45
C PHE A 135 12.18 3.48 -11.37
N VAL A 136 12.32 2.59 -12.34
CA VAL A 136 11.59 1.30 -12.37
C VAL A 136 11.92 0.50 -11.12
N THR A 137 10.90 -0.02 -10.45
CA THR A 137 11.05 -0.87 -9.26
C THR A 137 10.10 -2.07 -9.36
N PRO A 138 10.33 -3.16 -8.61
CA PRO A 138 9.28 -4.09 -8.27
C PRO A 138 8.12 -3.35 -7.58
N ARG A 139 6.94 -3.97 -7.52
CA ARG A 139 5.86 -3.45 -6.70
C ARG A 139 6.33 -3.32 -5.24
N GLN A 140 6.11 -2.15 -4.66
CA GLN A 140 6.50 -1.87 -3.28
C GLN A 140 5.35 -2.17 -2.33
N THR A 141 5.67 -2.78 -1.20
CA THR A 141 4.69 -3.01 -0.13
C THR A 141 4.59 -1.76 0.74
N LEU A 142 3.50 -1.64 1.51
CA LEU A 142 3.40 -0.58 2.51
C LEU A 142 4.48 -0.75 3.60
N GLU A 143 4.77 -1.99 3.95
CA GLU A 143 5.80 -2.35 4.92
C GLU A 143 7.17 -1.83 4.51
N SER A 144 7.54 -2.01 3.23
CA SER A 144 8.78 -1.44 2.66
C SER A 144 8.80 0.10 2.77
N ALA A 145 7.69 0.77 2.48
CA ALA A 145 7.59 2.22 2.59
C ALA A 145 7.69 2.71 4.04
N VAL A 146 7.09 2.00 5.00
CA VAL A 146 7.23 2.27 6.44
C VAL A 146 8.68 2.08 6.90
N GLN A 147 9.33 1.01 6.47
CA GLN A 147 10.75 0.77 6.75
C GLN A 147 11.61 1.92 6.25
N TRP A 148 11.40 2.40 5.01
CA TRP A 148 12.12 3.55 4.46
C TRP A 148 11.95 4.81 5.32
N CYS A 149 10.74 5.08 5.82
CA CYS A 149 10.53 6.20 6.74
C CYS A 149 11.38 6.08 8.01
N ILE A 150 11.47 4.87 8.59
CA ILE A 150 12.26 4.61 9.80
C ILE A 150 13.76 4.76 9.51
N GLU A 151 14.26 4.22 8.40
CA GLU A 151 15.66 4.36 7.98
C GLU A 151 16.04 5.80 7.68
N MET A 152 15.10 6.62 7.23
CA MET A 152 15.26 8.06 7.03
C MET A 152 15.14 8.88 8.35
N GLY A 153 15.00 8.21 9.48
CA GLY A 153 15.06 8.82 10.79
C GLY A 153 13.71 9.02 11.49
N ALA A 154 12.63 8.45 10.97
CA ALA A 154 11.40 8.36 11.75
C ALA A 154 11.61 7.42 12.93
N GLU A 155 11.19 7.84 14.12
CA GLU A 155 11.30 7.06 15.35
C GLU A 155 10.14 6.07 15.43
N PRO A 156 10.40 4.73 15.38
CA PRO A 156 9.35 3.75 15.49
C PRO A 156 8.81 3.70 16.92
N ARG A 157 7.49 3.57 17.06
CA ARG A 157 6.83 3.45 18.39
C ARG A 157 7.12 2.17 19.13
N ASN A 158 7.64 1.14 18.46
CA ASN A 158 7.98 -0.15 19.05
C ASN A 158 9.32 -0.62 18.49
N PRO A 159 10.27 -1.04 19.34
CA PRO A 159 11.57 -1.53 18.89
C PRO A 159 11.53 -2.82 18.07
N GLN A 160 10.45 -3.60 18.18
CA GLN A 160 10.24 -4.85 17.43
C GLN A 160 9.69 -4.63 16.01
N TRP A 161 9.73 -3.40 15.49
CA TRP A 161 9.14 -3.05 14.20
C TRP A 161 9.62 -3.94 13.04
N ARG A 162 10.91 -4.36 13.03
CA ARG A 162 11.46 -5.17 11.94
C ARG A 162 10.77 -6.53 11.81
N SER A 163 10.62 -7.26 12.92
CA SER A 163 9.98 -8.57 12.90
C SER A 163 8.52 -8.49 12.52
N VAL A 164 7.80 -7.48 13.02
CA VAL A 164 6.38 -7.30 12.73
C VAL A 164 6.16 -6.86 11.27
N LEU A 165 6.99 -5.97 10.72
CA LEU A 165 6.91 -5.61 9.31
C LEU A 165 7.23 -6.80 8.40
N ALA A 166 8.24 -7.60 8.71
CA ALA A 166 8.58 -8.79 7.93
C ALA A 166 7.44 -9.84 7.93
N GLU A 167 6.81 -10.08 9.08
CA GLU A 167 5.64 -10.95 9.18
C GLU A 167 4.46 -10.41 8.34
N SER A 168 4.15 -9.12 8.48
CA SER A 168 3.09 -8.46 7.74
C SER A 168 3.33 -8.49 6.23
N GLU A 169 4.56 -8.23 5.79
CA GLU A 169 4.95 -8.27 4.39
C GLU A 169 4.77 -9.67 3.77
N GLY A 170 5.16 -10.71 4.49
CA GLY A 170 4.95 -12.10 4.05
C GLY A 170 3.47 -12.41 3.83
N ILE A 171 2.60 -11.97 4.72
CA ILE A 171 1.13 -12.06 4.56
C ILE A 171 0.66 -11.24 3.35
N HIS A 172 1.22 -10.06 3.14
CA HIS A 172 0.90 -9.22 2.00
C HIS A 172 1.24 -9.89 0.68
N GLN A 173 2.43 -10.45 0.56
CA GLN A 173 2.87 -11.15 -0.66
C GLN A 173 2.01 -12.38 -0.95
N LEU A 174 1.65 -13.15 0.07
CA LEU A 174 0.86 -14.37 -0.11
C LEU A 174 -0.61 -14.10 -0.49
N TYR A 175 -1.25 -13.08 0.07
CA TYR A 175 -2.71 -12.99 0.02
C TYR A 175 -3.25 -11.68 -0.57
N ARG A 176 -2.49 -10.60 -0.60
CA ARG A 176 -3.06 -9.27 -0.90
C ARG A 176 -2.90 -8.78 -2.32
N SER A 177 -1.87 -9.16 -3.05
CA SER A 177 -1.50 -8.23 -4.10
C SER A 177 -1.12 -8.78 -5.44
N TRP A 178 -0.69 -9.98 -5.54
CA TRP A 178 0.10 -10.30 -6.71
C TRP A 178 -0.57 -11.28 -7.66
N SER A 179 -1.84 -11.51 -7.48
CA SER A 179 -2.61 -12.51 -8.21
C SER A 179 -3.05 -12.10 -9.61
N GLU A 180 -3.04 -10.82 -9.93
CA GLU A 180 -3.14 -10.38 -11.33
C GLU A 180 -1.71 -10.08 -11.78
N GLY A 181 -1.20 -10.86 -12.73
CA GLY A 181 0.07 -10.56 -13.41
C GLY A 181 0.03 -9.13 -13.99
N PRO A 182 1.20 -8.54 -14.29
CA PRO A 182 1.21 -7.28 -15.03
C PRO A 182 0.36 -7.45 -16.29
N PRO A 183 -0.40 -6.42 -16.72
CA PRO A 183 -1.10 -6.48 -17.99
C PRO A 183 -0.09 -6.87 -19.06
N SER A 184 -0.44 -7.84 -19.88
CA SER A 184 0.39 -8.22 -21.04
C SER A 184 0.71 -6.97 -21.84
N PRO A 185 1.96 -6.77 -22.30
CA PRO A 185 2.28 -5.66 -23.18
C PRO A 185 1.30 -5.69 -24.35
N PRO A 186 0.88 -4.53 -24.87
CA PRO A 186 0.03 -4.48 -26.06
C PRO A 186 0.73 -5.27 -27.15
N ALA A 187 -0.01 -6.19 -27.78
CA ALA A 187 0.48 -6.90 -28.94
C ALA A 187 0.94 -5.85 -29.98
N ASP A 188 2.19 -5.90 -30.39
CA ASP A 188 2.70 -5.06 -31.46
C ASP A 188 1.78 -5.19 -32.68
N ARG A 189 1.14 -4.11 -33.06
CA ARG A 189 0.42 -3.96 -34.32
C ARG A 189 1.29 -3.19 -35.30
#